data_d0004e88eaa06d3b29c1dd6cacd0c2c4
#
_entry.id   d0004e88eaa06d3b29c1dd6cacd0c2c4
#
_cell.length_a   1.000
_cell.length_b   1.000
_cell.length_c   1.000
_cell.angle_alpha   90.00
_cell.angle_beta   90.00
_cell.angle_gamma   90.00
#
_symmetry.space_group_name_H-M   'P 1'
#
loop_
_entity.id
_entity.type
_entity.pdbx_description
1 polymer ?
#
loop_
_entity_poly.entity_id
_entity_poly.type
_entity_poly.pdbx_seq_one_letter_code
_entity_poly.pdbx_strand_id
1 'polypeptide(L)'
;MTANLKLNDEKLEVVNQAKLLGVIISDDLKWDKNTEYLVKKAYSRMELLRKVAEFTKSIDDKREIYILYIRSILEQSCVVWHSSFTEENALDLERVQKAAIRLILGERYETYEDGLPRANLDSLKERREKLCKTFAIKCVKSENPRINNIFSKRKTKHGMDLRKNEKYEVRFAKTNRLKNSSVPYMQRILNTDNLQFEKQELKRKKRFNGDKNIEKRRKLY
;
A
#
# COMPACT_ATOMS: atom_id res chain seq x y z
N MET A 1 8.86 7.48 -32.25
CA MET A 1 7.85 6.86 -33.15
C MET A 1 6.50 7.17 -32.56
N THR A 2 5.70 8.01 -33.22
CA THR A 2 4.32 8.29 -32.81
C THR A 2 3.44 7.13 -33.28
N ALA A 3 2.87 6.39 -32.34
CA ALA A 3 1.95 5.30 -32.65
C ALA A 3 0.67 5.88 -33.31
N ASN A 4 0.37 5.46 -34.53
CA ASN A 4 -0.80 5.91 -35.25
C ASN A 4 -1.99 4.96 -34.92
N LEU A 5 -2.54 5.10 -33.70
CA LEU A 5 -3.66 4.30 -33.23
C LEU A 5 -4.99 4.90 -33.70
N LYS A 6 -5.89 4.06 -34.15
CA LYS A 6 -7.24 4.42 -34.56
C LYS A 6 -8.28 3.60 -33.78
N LEU A 7 -9.40 4.19 -33.49
CA LEU A 7 -10.58 3.56 -32.92
C LEU A 7 -11.78 3.92 -33.82
N ASN A 8 -12.46 2.94 -34.43
CA ASN A 8 -13.56 3.15 -35.39
C ASN A 8 -13.19 4.18 -36.48
N ASP A 9 -12.00 4.01 -37.10
CA ASP A 9 -11.43 4.90 -38.12
C ASP A 9 -11.05 6.32 -37.66
N GLU A 10 -11.38 6.72 -36.46
CA GLU A 10 -10.92 7.98 -35.86
C GLU A 10 -9.50 7.84 -35.29
N LYS A 11 -8.63 8.81 -35.58
CA LYS A 11 -7.27 8.83 -35.07
C LYS A 11 -7.29 9.25 -33.59
N LEU A 12 -6.69 8.42 -32.74
CA LEU A 12 -6.54 8.74 -31.32
C LEU A 12 -5.47 9.82 -31.13
N GLU A 13 -5.80 10.79 -30.29
CA GLU A 13 -4.86 11.82 -29.87
C GLU A 13 -3.79 11.24 -28.95
N VAL A 14 -2.53 11.60 -29.19
CA VAL A 14 -1.41 11.24 -28.31
C VAL A 14 -1.24 12.37 -27.30
N VAL A 15 -1.47 12.07 -26.04
CA VAL A 15 -1.37 13.02 -24.93
C VAL A 15 -0.23 12.63 -23.98
N ASN A 16 0.44 13.63 -23.39
CA ASN A 16 1.53 13.38 -22.45
C ASN A 16 1.04 12.95 -21.06
N GLN A 17 -0.24 13.21 -20.76
CA GLN A 17 -0.88 12.78 -19.52
C GLN A 17 -2.38 12.58 -19.71
N ALA A 18 -2.94 11.63 -18.98
CA ALA A 18 -4.38 11.39 -18.94
C ALA A 18 -4.85 11.18 -17.50
N LYS A 19 -6.07 11.62 -17.20
CA LYS A 19 -6.72 11.38 -15.91
C LYS A 19 -7.68 10.21 -16.03
N LEU A 20 -7.40 9.10 -15.35
CA LEU A 20 -8.23 7.90 -15.32
C LEU A 20 -8.68 7.62 -13.89
N LEU A 21 -9.99 7.60 -13.65
CA LEU A 21 -10.59 7.33 -12.33
C LEU A 21 -9.99 8.17 -11.20
N GLY A 22 -9.62 9.41 -11.50
CA GLY A 22 -9.05 10.33 -10.52
C GLY A 22 -7.54 10.21 -10.33
N VAL A 23 -6.86 9.31 -11.05
CA VAL A 23 -5.40 9.15 -11.06
C VAL A 23 -4.84 9.79 -12.32
N ILE A 24 -3.79 10.59 -12.19
CA ILE A 24 -3.07 11.16 -13.33
C ILE A 24 -1.96 10.20 -13.73
N ILE A 25 -2.03 9.74 -14.99
CA ILE A 25 -1.06 8.85 -15.60
C ILE A 25 -0.30 9.67 -16.65
N SER A 26 1.02 9.77 -16.52
CA SER A 26 1.90 10.40 -17.49
C SER A 26 2.49 9.36 -18.46
N ASP A 27 2.89 9.81 -19.64
CA ASP A 27 3.48 8.98 -20.70
C ASP A 27 4.79 8.28 -20.26
N ASP A 28 5.54 8.93 -19.37
CA ASP A 28 6.74 8.38 -18.74
C ASP A 28 6.46 7.46 -17.55
N LEU A 29 5.18 7.25 -17.19
CA LEU A 29 4.71 6.46 -16.05
C LEU A 29 5.35 6.86 -14.71
N LYS A 30 5.76 8.12 -14.55
CA LYS A 30 6.14 8.68 -13.26
C LYS A 30 4.91 9.20 -12.54
N TRP A 31 5.00 9.25 -11.22
CA TRP A 31 3.87 9.64 -10.38
C TRP A 31 3.95 11.07 -9.86
N ASP A 32 4.92 11.86 -10.33
CA ASP A 32 5.15 13.23 -9.88
C ASP A 32 3.90 14.11 -10.10
N LYS A 33 3.30 14.05 -11.30
CA LYS A 33 2.07 14.77 -11.62
C LYS A 33 0.86 14.33 -10.80
N ASN A 34 0.76 13.04 -10.52
CA ASN A 34 -0.28 12.53 -9.65
C ASN A 34 -0.08 12.99 -8.21
N THR A 35 1.15 12.97 -7.70
CA THR A 35 1.49 13.44 -6.35
C THR A 35 1.20 14.93 -6.22
N GLU A 36 1.63 15.76 -7.16
CA GLU A 36 1.36 17.20 -7.21
C GLU A 36 -0.16 17.47 -7.15
N TYR A 37 -0.94 16.72 -7.95
CA TYR A 37 -2.40 16.83 -7.94
C TYR A 37 -3.01 16.46 -6.58
N LEU A 38 -2.59 15.34 -5.98
CA LEU A 38 -3.10 14.89 -4.68
C LEU A 38 -2.73 15.87 -3.56
N VAL A 39 -1.50 16.35 -3.53
CA VAL A 39 -1.00 17.34 -2.57
C VAL A 39 -1.79 18.64 -2.67
N LYS A 40 -1.94 19.19 -3.88
CA LYS A 40 -2.73 20.41 -4.12
C LYS A 40 -4.18 20.25 -3.65
N LYS A 41 -4.81 19.13 -4.00
CA LYS A 41 -6.18 18.82 -3.60
C LYS A 41 -6.32 18.66 -2.08
N ALA A 42 -5.34 18.01 -1.43
CA ALA A 42 -5.33 17.82 0.02
C ALA A 42 -5.13 19.16 0.76
N TYR A 43 -4.23 20.02 0.29
CA TYR A 43 -4.06 21.37 0.86
C TYR A 43 -5.31 22.23 0.70
N SER A 44 -6.05 22.12 -0.40
CA SER A 44 -7.32 22.85 -0.53
C SER A 44 -8.36 22.42 0.51
N ARG A 45 -8.26 21.20 1.04
CA ARG A 45 -9.14 20.70 2.13
C ARG A 45 -8.60 21.03 3.53
N MET A 46 -7.35 21.44 3.64
CA MET A 46 -6.74 21.83 4.92
C MET A 46 -7.45 23.02 5.56
N GLU A 47 -8.06 23.88 4.75
CA GLU A 47 -8.84 25.01 5.23
C GLU A 47 -10.04 24.59 6.07
N LEU A 48 -10.71 23.50 5.71
CA LEU A 48 -11.76 22.93 6.53
C LEU A 48 -11.23 22.52 7.92
N LEU A 49 -10.08 21.87 7.95
CA LEU A 49 -9.45 21.46 9.21
C LEU A 49 -9.05 22.66 10.07
N ARG A 50 -8.57 23.77 9.47
CA ARG A 50 -8.25 25.00 10.19
C ARG A 50 -9.51 25.58 10.84
N LYS A 51 -10.60 25.73 10.09
CA LYS A 51 -11.87 26.21 10.64
C LYS A 51 -12.36 25.35 11.78
N VAL A 52 -12.33 24.01 11.63
CA VAL A 52 -12.73 23.11 12.71
C VAL A 52 -11.83 23.28 13.93
N ALA A 53 -10.52 23.48 13.72
CA ALA A 53 -9.55 23.67 14.82
C ALA A 53 -9.80 24.97 15.64
N GLU A 54 -10.46 25.96 15.04
CA GLU A 54 -10.89 27.19 15.75
C GLU A 54 -12.09 26.94 16.65
N PHE A 55 -13.03 26.07 16.26
CA PHE A 55 -14.28 25.82 16.99
C PHE A 55 -14.16 24.73 18.06
N THR A 56 -13.24 23.74 17.89
CA THR A 56 -13.10 22.65 18.84
C THR A 56 -11.66 22.46 19.31
N LYS A 57 -11.50 22.17 20.60
CA LYS A 57 -10.24 21.73 21.19
C LYS A 57 -10.06 20.21 21.15
N SER A 58 -11.12 19.46 20.74
CA SER A 58 -11.11 18.01 20.67
C SER A 58 -10.12 17.52 19.59
N ILE A 59 -9.14 16.72 19.99
CA ILE A 59 -8.20 16.07 19.08
C ILE A 59 -8.93 15.06 18.19
N ASP A 60 -9.92 14.35 18.76
CA ASP A 60 -10.64 13.30 18.05
C ASP A 60 -11.47 13.87 16.90
N ASP A 61 -12.20 14.96 17.12
CA ASP A 61 -13.01 15.60 16.08
C ASP A 61 -12.12 16.08 14.92
N LYS A 62 -11.02 16.77 15.25
CA LYS A 62 -10.06 17.24 14.25
C LYS A 62 -9.40 16.09 13.49
N ARG A 63 -9.08 14.99 14.19
CA ARG A 63 -8.55 13.76 13.55
C ARG A 63 -9.56 13.15 12.59
N GLU A 64 -10.83 13.07 12.95
CA GLU A 64 -11.87 12.53 12.07
C GLU A 64 -12.03 13.36 10.79
N ILE A 65 -12.05 14.68 10.91
CA ILE A 65 -12.07 15.57 9.74
C ILE A 65 -10.86 15.33 8.85
N TYR A 66 -9.65 15.21 9.44
CA TYR A 66 -8.45 14.87 8.68
C TYR A 66 -8.59 13.53 7.94
N ILE A 67 -9.06 12.48 8.63
CA ILE A 67 -9.22 11.14 8.06
C ILE A 67 -10.20 11.15 6.89
N LEU A 68 -11.34 11.78 7.04
CA LEU A 68 -12.41 11.76 6.05
C LEU A 68 -12.11 12.64 4.83
N TYR A 69 -11.59 13.85 5.03
CA TYR A 69 -11.52 14.85 3.98
C TYR A 69 -10.11 15.06 3.39
N ILE A 70 -9.06 14.74 4.12
CA ILE A 70 -7.68 14.98 3.69
C ILE A 70 -6.95 13.67 3.42
N ARG A 71 -6.90 12.75 4.41
CA ARG A 71 -6.19 11.48 4.26
C ARG A 71 -6.78 10.60 3.16
N SER A 72 -8.10 10.61 2.99
CA SER A 72 -8.79 9.90 1.90
C SER A 72 -8.28 10.30 0.51
N ILE A 73 -7.91 11.58 0.32
CA ILE A 73 -7.31 12.07 -0.92
C ILE A 73 -5.88 11.53 -1.06
N LEU A 74 -5.08 11.59 0.01
CA LEU A 74 -3.67 11.15 0.01
C LEU A 74 -3.50 9.64 -0.16
N GLU A 75 -4.55 8.87 0.14
CA GLU A 75 -4.58 7.41 -0.02
C GLU A 75 -5.33 6.97 -1.30
N GLN A 76 -5.92 7.92 -2.06
CA GLN A 76 -6.73 7.60 -3.24
C GLN A 76 -5.96 6.74 -4.23
N SER A 77 -6.49 5.54 -4.53
CA SER A 77 -5.90 4.58 -5.49
C SER A 77 -4.42 4.24 -5.23
N CYS A 78 -3.95 4.34 -3.97
CA CYS A 78 -2.55 4.13 -3.62
C CYS A 78 -2.01 2.75 -4.04
N VAL A 79 -2.87 1.76 -4.16
CA VAL A 79 -2.52 0.42 -4.65
C VAL A 79 -1.94 0.41 -6.07
N VAL A 80 -2.19 1.45 -6.86
CA VAL A 80 -1.71 1.59 -8.24
C VAL A 80 -0.30 2.17 -8.27
N TRP A 81 0.00 3.18 -7.45
CA TRP A 81 1.17 4.02 -7.58
C TRP A 81 2.18 3.92 -6.42
N HIS A 82 1.75 3.47 -5.22
CA HIS A 82 2.61 3.46 -4.01
C HIS A 82 3.96 2.77 -4.22
N SER A 83 3.97 1.61 -4.86
CA SER A 83 5.20 0.80 -5.01
C SER A 83 6.22 1.37 -6.01
N SER A 84 5.80 2.30 -6.86
CA SER A 84 6.64 2.95 -7.88
C SER A 84 6.98 4.41 -7.52
N PHE A 85 6.61 4.84 -6.31
CA PHE A 85 6.91 6.18 -5.80
C PHE A 85 8.41 6.40 -5.62
N THR A 86 8.83 7.63 -5.87
CA THR A 86 10.12 8.14 -5.41
C THR A 86 10.02 8.51 -3.93
N GLU A 87 11.17 8.60 -3.26
CA GLU A 87 11.20 9.08 -1.87
C GLU A 87 10.69 10.52 -1.76
N GLU A 88 10.98 11.36 -2.77
CA GLU A 88 10.50 12.73 -2.84
C GLU A 88 8.97 12.79 -2.87
N ASN A 89 8.32 12.00 -3.73
CA ASN A 89 6.87 11.89 -3.78
C ASN A 89 6.27 11.42 -2.43
N ALA A 90 6.95 10.50 -1.76
CA ALA A 90 6.52 10.03 -0.44
C ALA A 90 6.61 11.14 0.61
N LEU A 91 7.70 11.91 0.61
CA LEU A 91 7.92 13.05 1.51
C LEU A 91 6.89 14.15 1.29
N ASP A 92 6.51 14.44 0.05
CA ASP A 92 5.51 15.46 -0.26
C ASP A 92 4.14 15.13 0.35
N LEU A 93 3.73 13.86 0.29
CA LEU A 93 2.49 13.42 0.96
C LEU A 93 2.62 13.48 2.50
N GLU A 94 3.77 13.05 3.04
CA GLU A 94 4.01 13.11 4.50
C GLU A 94 4.03 14.56 5.01
N ARG A 95 4.53 15.53 4.22
CA ARG A 95 4.47 16.97 4.56
C ARG A 95 3.04 17.47 4.77
N VAL A 96 2.07 16.99 3.96
CA VAL A 96 0.66 17.31 4.15
C VAL A 96 0.15 16.76 5.47
N GLN A 97 0.44 15.50 5.78
CA GLN A 97 0.05 14.89 7.06
C GLN A 97 0.70 15.61 8.25
N LYS A 98 1.98 15.97 8.13
CA LYS A 98 2.71 16.74 9.16
C LYS A 98 2.01 18.09 9.43
N ALA A 99 1.59 18.79 8.38
CA ALA A 99 0.83 20.04 8.52
C ALA A 99 -0.53 19.81 9.19
N ALA A 100 -1.23 18.73 8.85
CA ALA A 100 -2.49 18.38 9.48
C ALA A 100 -2.33 18.04 10.97
N ILE A 101 -1.31 17.25 11.35
CA ILE A 101 -1.04 16.90 12.74
C ILE A 101 -0.75 18.15 13.59
N ARG A 102 -0.05 19.15 13.03
CA ARG A 102 0.15 20.44 13.71
C ARG A 102 -1.17 21.14 14.04
N LEU A 103 -2.14 21.10 13.12
CA LEU A 103 -3.48 21.67 13.36
C LEU A 103 -4.29 20.84 14.36
N ILE A 104 -4.16 19.52 14.32
CA ILE A 104 -4.88 18.62 15.23
C ILE A 104 -4.39 18.82 16.67
N LEU A 105 -3.08 18.84 16.89
CA LEU A 105 -2.48 18.91 18.22
C LEU A 105 -2.35 20.35 18.76
N GLY A 106 -2.26 21.36 17.84
CA GLY A 106 -2.05 22.76 18.22
C GLY A 106 -0.77 22.93 19.05
N GLU A 107 -0.87 23.56 20.20
CA GLU A 107 0.26 23.81 21.12
C GLU A 107 0.93 22.52 21.65
N ARG A 108 0.24 21.39 21.59
CA ARG A 108 0.76 20.08 22.01
C ARG A 108 1.66 19.40 20.95
N TYR A 109 1.85 20.03 19.79
CA TYR A 109 2.72 19.50 18.73
C TYR A 109 4.18 19.82 19.05
N GLU A 110 5.02 18.81 19.08
CA GLU A 110 6.47 18.93 19.23
C GLU A 110 7.20 18.47 17.96
N THR A 111 7.17 17.18 17.69
CA THR A 111 7.76 16.58 16.49
C THR A 111 6.71 15.79 15.71
N TYR A 112 7.04 15.38 14.49
CA TYR A 112 6.13 14.56 13.68
C TYR A 112 6.01 13.15 14.26
N GLU A 113 7.12 12.60 14.70
CA GLU A 113 7.23 11.26 15.27
C GLU A 113 6.41 11.11 16.55
N ASP A 114 6.46 12.10 17.45
CA ASP A 114 5.65 12.15 18.67
C ASP A 114 4.18 12.50 18.37
N GLY A 115 3.95 13.28 17.34
CA GLY A 115 2.62 13.71 16.93
C GLY A 115 1.76 12.57 16.41
N LEU A 116 2.34 11.59 15.71
CA LEU A 116 1.62 10.44 15.17
C LEU A 116 0.86 9.65 16.26
N PRO A 117 1.51 9.13 17.33
CA PRO A 117 0.81 8.40 18.37
C PRO A 117 -0.15 9.29 19.19
N ARG A 118 0.19 10.56 19.43
CA ARG A 118 -0.70 11.51 20.14
C ARG A 118 -1.98 11.80 19.37
N ALA A 119 -1.90 11.85 18.03
CA ALA A 119 -3.06 12.00 17.16
C ALA A 119 -3.72 10.64 16.83
N ASN A 120 -3.21 9.54 17.34
CA ASN A 120 -3.63 8.17 17.00
C ASN A 120 -3.66 7.93 15.48
N LEU A 121 -2.56 8.25 14.81
CA LEU A 121 -2.36 8.11 13.37
C LEU A 121 -1.10 7.31 13.07
N ASP A 122 -1.17 6.47 12.05
CA ASP A 122 0.01 5.86 11.43
C ASP A 122 0.63 6.84 10.42
N SER A 123 1.90 6.64 10.04
CA SER A 123 2.46 7.32 8.88
C SER A 123 1.72 6.95 7.59
N LEU A 124 1.68 7.86 6.61
CA LEU A 124 1.04 7.56 5.33
C LEU A 124 1.73 6.41 4.60
N LYS A 125 3.04 6.25 4.79
CA LYS A 125 3.80 5.13 4.22
C LYS A 125 3.28 3.79 4.76
N GLU A 126 3.23 3.63 6.09
CA GLU A 126 2.71 2.41 6.72
C GLU A 126 1.26 2.13 6.34
N ARG A 127 0.45 3.18 6.26
CA ARG A 127 -0.95 3.09 5.85
C ARG A 127 -1.08 2.55 4.43
N ARG A 128 -0.31 3.12 3.46
CA ARG A 128 -0.34 2.68 2.06
C ARG A 128 0.14 1.24 1.91
N GLU A 129 1.18 0.84 2.66
CA GLU A 129 1.64 -0.56 2.71
C GLU A 129 0.53 -1.51 3.20
N LYS A 130 -0.15 -1.15 4.29
CA LYS A 130 -1.30 -1.91 4.83
C LYS A 130 -2.44 -2.00 3.80
N LEU A 131 -2.74 -0.91 3.08
CA LEU A 131 -3.77 -0.89 2.04
C LEU A 131 -3.41 -1.78 0.84
N CYS A 132 -2.17 -1.72 0.36
CA CYS A 132 -1.68 -2.59 -0.71
C CYS A 132 -1.76 -4.07 -0.32
N LYS A 133 -1.34 -4.40 0.89
CA LYS A 133 -1.43 -5.76 1.42
C LYS A 133 -2.88 -6.25 1.52
N THR A 134 -3.76 -5.43 2.09
CA THR A 134 -5.19 -5.75 2.23
C THR A 134 -5.83 -5.96 0.85
N PHE A 135 -5.51 -5.11 -0.11
CA PHE A 135 -5.99 -5.23 -1.49
C PHE A 135 -5.50 -6.54 -2.13
N ALA A 136 -4.22 -6.85 -2.01
CA ALA A 136 -3.66 -8.09 -2.56
C ALA A 136 -4.35 -9.34 -1.98
N ILE A 137 -4.59 -9.37 -0.67
CA ILE A 137 -5.32 -10.47 0.00
C ILE A 137 -6.75 -10.57 -0.50
N LYS A 138 -7.45 -9.42 -0.66
CA LYS A 138 -8.82 -9.42 -1.20
C LYS A 138 -8.87 -9.93 -2.65
N CYS A 139 -7.92 -9.56 -3.49
CA CYS A 139 -7.84 -10.07 -4.87
C CYS A 139 -7.68 -11.59 -4.90
N VAL A 140 -6.80 -12.14 -4.07
CA VAL A 140 -6.56 -13.59 -4.00
C VAL A 140 -7.78 -14.37 -3.50
N LYS A 141 -8.55 -13.76 -2.60
CA LYS A 141 -9.77 -14.37 -2.03
C LYS A 141 -11.02 -14.14 -2.90
N SER A 142 -10.91 -13.35 -3.97
CA SER A 142 -12.04 -13.04 -4.83
C SER A 142 -12.55 -14.27 -5.56
N GLU A 143 -13.86 -14.43 -5.61
CA GLU A 143 -14.53 -15.47 -6.39
C GLU A 143 -14.51 -15.17 -7.89
N ASN A 144 -14.29 -13.90 -8.27
CA ASN A 144 -14.18 -13.50 -9.66
C ASN A 144 -12.84 -13.96 -10.26
N PRO A 145 -12.84 -14.87 -11.26
CA PRO A 145 -11.61 -15.41 -11.84
C PRO A 145 -10.70 -14.35 -12.45
N ARG A 146 -11.24 -13.25 -12.99
CA ARG A 146 -10.45 -12.15 -13.57
C ARG A 146 -9.64 -11.44 -12.49
N ILE A 147 -10.19 -11.31 -11.29
CA ILE A 147 -9.51 -10.66 -10.16
C ILE A 147 -8.53 -11.62 -9.49
N ASN A 148 -8.96 -12.87 -9.23
CA ASN A 148 -8.11 -13.87 -8.58
C ASN A 148 -6.84 -14.19 -9.40
N ASN A 149 -6.96 -14.18 -10.73
CA ASN A 149 -5.86 -14.49 -11.65
C ASN A 149 -4.89 -13.30 -11.90
N ILE A 150 -5.11 -12.13 -11.30
CA ILE A 150 -4.15 -11.00 -11.37
C ILE A 150 -2.78 -11.45 -10.85
N PHE A 151 -2.76 -12.27 -9.80
CA PHE A 151 -1.54 -12.82 -9.22
C PHE A 151 -1.36 -14.27 -9.67
N SER A 152 -0.51 -14.48 -10.68
CA SER A 152 -0.21 -15.82 -11.20
C SER A 152 0.38 -16.71 -10.12
N LYS A 153 -0.25 -17.85 -9.86
CA LYS A 153 0.31 -18.88 -8.97
C LYS A 153 1.46 -19.57 -9.68
N ARG A 154 2.52 -19.89 -8.94
CA ARG A 154 3.66 -20.64 -9.47
C ARG A 154 3.19 -22.06 -9.81
N LYS A 155 3.43 -22.47 -11.06
CA LYS A 155 3.22 -23.87 -11.45
C LYS A 155 4.38 -24.69 -10.87
N THR A 156 4.10 -25.58 -9.95
CA THR A 156 5.08 -26.56 -9.46
C THR A 156 5.43 -27.51 -10.60
N LYS A 157 6.58 -27.28 -11.24
CA LYS A 157 7.17 -28.24 -12.16
C LYS A 157 7.89 -29.27 -11.31
N HIS A 158 7.44 -30.54 -11.39
CA HIS A 158 8.01 -31.70 -10.71
C HIS A 158 8.04 -31.58 -9.17
N GLY A 159 7.48 -32.53 -8.46
CA GLY A 159 7.34 -32.65 -7.00
C GLY A 159 8.60 -32.47 -6.13
N MET A 160 9.57 -31.69 -6.57
CA MET A 160 10.74 -31.28 -5.81
C MET A 160 10.41 -30.01 -5.02
N ASP A 161 10.48 -30.13 -3.72
CA ASP A 161 10.37 -29.04 -2.75
C ASP A 161 11.64 -28.15 -2.84
N LEU A 162 11.61 -27.17 -3.74
CA LEU A 162 12.73 -26.24 -3.87
C LEU A 162 12.76 -25.34 -2.63
N ARG A 163 13.96 -24.97 -2.15
CA ARG A 163 14.23 -24.15 -0.94
C ARG A 163 13.49 -22.82 -0.85
N LYS A 164 12.77 -22.38 -1.91
CA LYS A 164 11.94 -21.18 -1.97
C LYS A 164 10.51 -21.59 -2.32
N ASN A 165 9.67 -21.78 -1.31
CA ASN A 165 8.22 -21.99 -1.45
C ASN A 165 7.49 -20.67 -1.74
N GLU A 166 7.85 -20.02 -2.85
CA GLU A 166 7.12 -18.85 -3.33
C GLU A 166 5.83 -19.32 -4.02
N LYS A 167 4.69 -18.98 -3.44
CA LYS A 167 3.37 -19.36 -3.95
C LYS A 167 3.00 -18.60 -5.23
N TYR A 168 3.46 -17.36 -5.35
CA TYR A 168 3.17 -16.49 -6.48
C TYR A 168 4.42 -16.29 -7.32
N GLU A 169 4.25 -16.38 -8.64
CA GLU A 169 5.35 -16.17 -9.59
C GLU A 169 5.57 -14.67 -9.79
N VAL A 170 6.69 -14.16 -9.31
CA VAL A 170 7.12 -12.78 -9.57
C VAL A 170 7.84 -12.77 -10.92
N ARG A 171 7.26 -12.10 -11.92
CA ARG A 171 7.85 -11.99 -13.25
C ARG A 171 9.22 -11.32 -13.18
N PHE A 172 10.19 -11.87 -13.93
CA PHE A 172 11.49 -11.21 -14.11
C PHE A 172 11.29 -9.83 -14.74
N ALA A 173 11.87 -8.81 -14.14
CA ALA A 173 11.78 -7.44 -14.59
C ALA A 173 13.15 -6.91 -15.02
N LYS A 174 13.29 -6.52 -16.28
CA LYS A 174 14.52 -5.91 -16.83
C LYS A 174 14.75 -4.48 -16.29
N THR A 175 13.70 -3.81 -15.85
CA THR A 175 13.77 -2.41 -15.36
C THR A 175 13.27 -2.31 -13.91
N ASN A 176 13.83 -1.37 -13.16
CA ASN A 176 13.37 -1.08 -11.80
C ASN A 176 11.90 -0.63 -11.77
N ARG A 177 11.43 0.06 -12.82
CA ARG A 177 10.04 0.47 -12.95
C ARG A 177 9.09 -0.74 -12.98
N LEU A 178 9.36 -1.72 -13.84
CA LEU A 178 8.56 -2.94 -13.90
C LEU A 178 8.65 -3.74 -12.60
N LYS A 179 9.86 -3.85 -12.02
CA LYS A 179 10.08 -4.53 -10.73
C LYS A 179 9.23 -3.92 -9.61
N ASN A 180 9.11 -2.60 -9.58
CA ASN A 180 8.38 -1.86 -8.55
C ASN A 180 6.93 -1.54 -8.93
N SER A 181 6.42 -2.03 -10.08
CA SER A 181 5.00 -1.86 -10.41
C SER A 181 4.11 -2.65 -9.45
N SER A 182 2.84 -2.27 -9.38
CA SER A 182 1.88 -2.73 -8.36
C SER A 182 1.78 -4.25 -8.25
N VAL A 183 1.64 -4.96 -9.38
CA VAL A 183 1.43 -6.42 -9.36
C VAL A 183 2.67 -7.17 -8.85
N PRO A 184 3.89 -6.98 -9.38
CA PRO A 184 5.10 -7.61 -8.83
C PRO A 184 5.37 -7.23 -7.36
N TYR A 185 5.07 -6.01 -6.96
CA TYR A 185 5.19 -5.57 -5.56
C TYR A 185 4.26 -6.37 -4.64
N MET A 186 2.98 -6.48 -4.99
CA MET A 186 2.00 -7.23 -4.21
C MET A 186 2.28 -8.73 -4.17
N GLN A 187 2.80 -9.31 -5.27
CA GLN A 187 3.25 -10.71 -5.29
C GLN A 187 4.37 -10.96 -4.28
N ARG A 188 5.34 -10.01 -4.18
CA ARG A 188 6.40 -10.11 -3.16
C ARG A 188 5.85 -10.04 -1.74
N ILE A 189 4.91 -9.12 -1.45
CA ILE A 189 4.26 -9.04 -0.14
C ILE A 189 3.56 -10.35 0.21
N LEU A 190 2.77 -10.90 -0.72
CA LEU A 190 2.04 -12.15 -0.52
C LEU A 190 2.99 -13.34 -0.28
N ASN A 191 4.13 -13.40 -0.97
CA ASN A 191 5.14 -14.43 -0.75
C ASN A 191 5.82 -14.29 0.62
N THR A 192 6.11 -13.06 1.06
CA THR A 192 6.71 -12.80 2.39
C THR A 192 5.77 -13.21 3.51
N ASP A 193 4.49 -12.89 3.41
CA ASP A 193 3.48 -13.28 4.42
C ASP A 193 3.30 -14.79 4.51
N ASN A 194 3.25 -15.48 3.37
CA ASN A 194 3.15 -16.95 3.36
C ASN A 194 4.37 -17.58 4.07
N LEU A 195 5.57 -17.10 3.79
CA LEU A 195 6.79 -17.59 4.46
C LEU A 195 6.79 -17.35 5.96
N GLN A 196 6.24 -16.23 6.43
CA GLN A 196 6.11 -15.95 7.87
C GLN A 196 5.07 -16.87 8.52
N PHE A 197 3.95 -17.10 7.85
CA PHE A 197 2.88 -17.97 8.33
C PHE A 197 3.37 -19.43 8.44
N GLU A 198 4.02 -19.94 7.39
CA GLU A 198 4.61 -21.29 7.40
C GLU A 198 5.67 -21.48 8.49
N LYS A 199 6.54 -20.47 8.70
CA LYS A 199 7.52 -20.48 9.79
C LYS A 199 6.87 -20.51 11.18
N GLN A 200 5.77 -19.81 11.37
CA GLN A 200 5.02 -19.80 12.63
C GLN A 200 4.31 -21.16 12.85
N GLU A 201 3.72 -21.74 11.83
CA GLU A 201 3.10 -23.08 11.93
C GLU A 201 4.15 -24.17 12.25
N LEU A 202 5.31 -24.13 11.59
CA LEU A 202 6.43 -25.04 11.87
C LEU A 202 6.93 -24.91 13.32
N LYS A 203 7.02 -23.68 13.84
CA LYS A 203 7.37 -23.47 15.26
C LYS A 203 6.30 -24.02 16.21
N ARG A 204 5.01 -23.86 15.89
CA ARG A 204 3.90 -24.43 16.66
C ARG A 204 3.94 -25.96 16.66
N LYS A 205 4.12 -26.59 15.48
CA LYS A 205 4.23 -28.04 15.35
C LYS A 205 5.44 -28.60 16.11
N LYS A 206 6.60 -27.92 16.07
CA LYS A 206 7.80 -28.34 16.84
C LYS A 206 7.57 -28.26 18.35
N ARG A 207 6.91 -27.22 18.87
CA ARG A 207 6.54 -27.10 20.29
C ARG A 207 5.60 -28.23 20.69
N PHE A 208 4.54 -28.46 19.93
CA PHE A 208 3.56 -29.51 20.21
C PHE A 208 4.18 -30.93 20.23
N ASN A 209 5.09 -31.23 19.30
CA ASN A 209 5.81 -32.51 19.26
C ASN A 209 6.88 -32.61 20.38
N GLY A 210 7.49 -31.49 20.79
CA GLY A 210 8.38 -31.43 21.95
C GLY A 210 7.67 -31.78 23.25
N ASP A 211 6.48 -31.22 23.46
CA ASP A 211 5.67 -31.46 24.66
C ASP A 211 5.19 -32.90 24.73
N LYS A 212 4.78 -33.50 23.59
CA LYS A 212 4.43 -34.93 23.53
C LYS A 212 5.59 -35.89 23.87
N ASN A 213 6.81 -35.51 23.48
CA ASN A 213 7.99 -36.31 23.83
C ASN A 213 8.37 -36.18 25.29
N ILE A 214 8.15 -35.04 25.92
CA ILE A 214 8.36 -34.84 27.37
C ILE A 214 7.31 -35.64 28.16
N GLU A 215 6.05 -35.62 27.74
CA GLU A 215 4.99 -36.40 28.38
C GLU A 215 5.19 -37.92 28.27
N LYS A 216 5.67 -38.40 27.12
CA LYS A 216 6.04 -39.82 26.95
C LYS A 216 7.21 -40.23 27.87
N ARG A 217 8.21 -39.38 28.05
CA ARG A 217 9.33 -39.64 28.96
C ARG A 217 8.90 -39.63 30.43
N ARG A 218 7.93 -38.80 30.84
CA ARG A 218 7.38 -38.77 32.21
C ARG A 218 6.51 -40.00 32.56
N LYS A 219 5.97 -40.74 31.56
CA LYS A 219 5.20 -41.97 31.77
C LYS A 219 6.04 -43.24 31.78
N LEU A 220 7.35 -43.13 31.57
CA LEU A 220 8.30 -44.23 31.55
C LEU A 220 9.17 -44.33 32.82
N TYR A 221 8.91 -43.41 33.77
CA TYR A 221 9.46 -43.42 35.15
C TYR A 221 8.28 -43.32 36.14
#